data_65634b37315c65ece93d9b478fd6f886
#
_entry.id   65634b37315c65ece93d9b478fd6f886
#
_cell.length_a   1.000
_cell.length_b   1.000
_cell.length_c   1.000
_cell.angle_alpha   90.00
_cell.angle_beta   90.00
_cell.angle_gamma   90.00
#
_symmetry.space_group_name_H-M   'P 1'
#
loop_
_entity.id
_entity.type
_entity.pdbx_description
1 polymer ?
#
loop_
_entity_poly.entity_id
_entity_poly.type
_entity_poly.pdbx_seq_one_letter_code
_entity_poly.pdbx_strand_id
1 'polypeptide(L)'
;GGHSHLVVVKDYGEYEIIGRTRDDAAGEAFDKVARAIGLGYPGGPKIDKVSKEAIRMPSTSPEQQWPENEYDFSFSGLKSAVLNYLNGCQMKGEEINQADVAASFQKAVVDVLVSHSLHAVKAYGLNKFAIAGGVASNSSLRAAFEEECGKRNIAFYHPSPISVPIMRR
;
A
#
# COMPACT_ATOMS: atom_id res chain seq x y z
N GLY A 1 7.44 -1.82 -9.17
CA GLY A 1 8.25 -2.94 -9.38
C GLY A 1 7.87 -4.16 -8.56
N GLY A 2 8.51 -5.27 -8.82
CA GLY A 2 8.19 -6.57 -8.25
C GLY A 2 8.62 -6.80 -6.80
N HIS A 3 8.92 -5.76 -6.01
CA HIS A 3 9.41 -5.91 -4.63
C HIS A 3 8.72 -4.94 -3.68
N SER A 4 8.40 -5.46 -2.49
CA SER A 4 8.02 -4.64 -1.33
C SER A 4 8.87 -5.08 -0.15
N HIS A 5 9.77 -4.21 0.29
CA HIS A 5 10.74 -4.48 1.35
C HIS A 5 10.67 -3.44 2.44
N LEU A 6 10.92 -3.87 3.67
CA LEU A 6 11.17 -3.00 4.80
C LEU A 6 12.66 -3.09 5.15
N VAL A 7 13.34 -1.96 5.14
CA VAL A 7 14.79 -1.87 5.23
C VAL A 7 15.19 -0.93 6.36
N VAL A 8 16.08 -1.37 7.22
CA VAL A 8 16.76 -0.51 8.20
C VAL A 8 18.07 -0.04 7.61
N VAL A 9 18.25 1.29 7.54
CA VAL A 9 19.50 1.92 7.12
C VAL A 9 20.27 2.32 8.37
N LYS A 10 21.45 1.72 8.56
CA LYS A 10 22.31 1.95 9.73
C LYS A 10 23.30 3.07 9.49
N ASP A 11 23.87 3.13 8.28
CA ASP A 11 24.84 4.13 7.83
C ASP A 11 24.84 4.15 6.30
N TYR A 12 25.60 5.09 5.73
CA TYR A 12 25.75 5.17 4.28
C TYR A 12 26.31 3.86 3.71
N GLY A 13 25.51 3.24 2.82
CA GLY A 13 25.85 1.94 2.24
C GLY A 13 25.60 0.72 3.14
N GLU A 14 25.20 0.92 4.41
CA GLU A 14 24.85 -0.16 5.34
C GLU A 14 23.36 -0.25 5.55
N TYR A 15 22.74 -1.29 5.04
CA TYR A 15 21.30 -1.54 5.22
C TYR A 15 21.01 -3.01 5.47
N GLU A 16 19.90 -3.27 6.13
CA GLU A 16 19.40 -4.60 6.44
C GLU A 16 17.93 -4.72 6.03
N ILE A 17 17.61 -5.72 5.23
CA ILE A 17 16.22 -6.05 4.92
C ILE A 17 15.64 -6.83 6.10
N ILE A 18 14.70 -6.23 6.80
CA ILE A 18 14.06 -6.80 7.99
C ILE A 18 12.70 -7.43 7.70
N GLY A 19 12.06 -7.02 6.61
CA GLY A 19 10.79 -7.56 6.16
C GLY A 19 10.65 -7.48 4.64
N ARG A 20 9.87 -8.38 4.10
CA ARG A 20 9.57 -8.44 2.67
C ARG A 20 8.17 -8.98 2.44
N THR A 21 7.64 -8.78 1.25
CA THR A 21 6.41 -9.46 0.90
C THR A 21 6.66 -10.96 0.76
N ARG A 22 5.73 -11.76 1.28
CA ARG A 22 5.77 -13.23 1.18
C ARG A 22 5.12 -13.76 -0.11
N ASP A 23 4.45 -12.89 -0.83
CA ASP A 23 3.68 -13.21 -2.04
C ASP A 23 3.74 -12.04 -3.04
N ASP A 24 2.62 -11.53 -3.51
CA ASP A 24 2.59 -10.38 -4.42
C ASP A 24 3.22 -9.14 -3.78
N ALA A 25 3.98 -8.38 -4.54
CA ALA A 25 4.35 -7.02 -4.15
C ALA A 25 3.09 -6.12 -4.11
N ALA A 26 3.12 -5.04 -3.34
CA ALA A 26 1.97 -4.14 -3.23
C ALA A 26 1.53 -3.60 -4.61
N GLY A 27 2.46 -3.14 -5.43
CA GLY A 27 2.16 -2.64 -6.78
C GLY A 27 1.56 -3.72 -7.69
N GLU A 28 2.05 -4.95 -7.59
CA GLU A 28 1.53 -6.09 -8.33
C GLU A 28 0.09 -6.43 -7.90
N ALA A 29 -0.21 -6.38 -6.62
CA ALA A 29 -1.56 -6.58 -6.10
C ALA A 29 -2.52 -5.49 -6.60
N PHE A 30 -2.08 -4.23 -6.63
CA PHE A 30 -2.83 -3.13 -7.25
C PHE A 30 -3.14 -3.38 -8.73
N ASP A 31 -2.16 -3.83 -9.49
CA ASP A 31 -2.35 -4.10 -10.93
C ASP A 31 -3.36 -5.22 -11.17
N LYS A 32 -3.28 -6.30 -10.37
CA LYS A 32 -4.20 -7.44 -10.47
C LYS A 32 -5.64 -7.06 -10.11
N VAL A 33 -5.83 -6.31 -9.03
CA VAL A 33 -7.16 -5.84 -8.61
C VAL A 33 -7.72 -4.82 -9.59
N ALA A 34 -6.93 -3.87 -10.04
CA ALA A 34 -7.35 -2.89 -11.04
C ALA A 34 -7.86 -3.55 -12.31
N ARG A 35 -7.17 -4.58 -12.78
CA ARG A 35 -7.61 -5.38 -13.93
C ARG A 35 -8.94 -6.07 -13.66
N ALA A 36 -9.10 -6.67 -12.48
CA ALA A 36 -10.33 -7.39 -12.11
C ALA A 36 -11.55 -6.48 -12.02
N ILE A 37 -11.39 -5.22 -11.63
CA ILE A 37 -12.49 -4.24 -11.55
C ILE A 37 -12.62 -3.36 -12.80
N GLY A 38 -11.86 -3.67 -13.86
CA GLY A 38 -12.00 -3.01 -15.17
C GLY A 38 -11.24 -1.70 -15.33
N LEU A 39 -10.29 -1.37 -14.46
CA LEU A 39 -9.48 -0.15 -14.55
C LEU A 39 -8.25 -0.29 -15.45
N GLY A 40 -7.70 -1.51 -15.56
CA GLY A 40 -6.51 -1.78 -16.35
C GLY A 40 -5.20 -1.31 -15.70
N TYR A 41 -4.16 -1.19 -16.52
CA TYR A 41 -2.79 -0.87 -16.12
C TYR A 41 -2.44 0.61 -16.44
N PRO A 42 -1.64 1.31 -15.63
CA PRO A 42 -1.10 0.92 -14.32
C PRO A 42 -2.16 0.97 -13.20
N GLY A 43 -2.22 -0.09 -12.39
CA GLY A 43 -3.29 -0.28 -11.41
C GLY A 43 -3.26 0.70 -10.24
N GLY A 44 -2.08 0.93 -9.66
CA GLY A 44 -1.93 1.78 -8.50
C GLY A 44 -2.49 3.19 -8.69
N PRO A 45 -2.05 3.95 -9.69
CA PRO A 45 -2.57 5.29 -9.95
C PRO A 45 -4.07 5.34 -10.26
N LYS A 46 -4.58 4.34 -10.98
CA LYS A 46 -6.00 4.27 -11.34
C LYS A 46 -6.89 3.96 -10.15
N ILE A 47 -6.48 3.03 -9.29
CA ILE A 47 -7.16 2.74 -8.03
C ILE A 47 -7.15 3.97 -7.12
N ASP A 48 -6.02 4.63 -6.98
CA ASP A 48 -5.89 5.84 -6.15
C ASP A 48 -6.85 6.95 -6.61
N LYS A 49 -6.94 7.18 -7.91
CA LYS A 49 -7.84 8.16 -8.50
C LYS A 49 -9.31 7.81 -8.27
N VAL A 50 -9.72 6.59 -8.61
CA VAL A 50 -11.12 6.14 -8.53
C VAL A 50 -11.58 6.01 -7.08
N SER A 51 -10.70 5.64 -6.16
CA SER A 51 -11.01 5.55 -4.73
C SER A 51 -11.54 6.85 -4.13
N LYS A 52 -11.18 7.99 -4.69
CA LYS A 52 -11.66 9.30 -4.24
C LYS A 52 -13.14 9.55 -4.53
N GLU A 53 -13.72 8.75 -5.43
CA GLU A 53 -15.14 8.82 -5.81
C GLU A 53 -16.01 7.85 -5.00
N ALA A 54 -15.43 7.12 -4.03
CA ALA A 54 -16.17 6.15 -3.21
C ALA A 54 -17.28 6.82 -2.40
N ILE A 55 -18.45 6.21 -2.42
CA ILE A 55 -19.65 6.70 -1.75
C ILE A 55 -19.76 6.09 -0.35
N ARG A 56 -19.38 4.83 -0.19
CA ARG A 56 -19.41 4.11 1.06
C ARG A 56 -18.03 4.12 1.71
N MET A 57 -17.99 4.38 3.01
CA MET A 57 -16.76 4.20 3.78
C MET A 57 -16.33 2.73 3.69
N PRO A 58 -15.05 2.46 3.45
CA PRO A 58 -14.54 1.09 3.43
C PRO A 58 -14.87 0.38 4.74
N SER A 59 -15.44 -0.83 4.65
CA SER A 59 -15.58 -1.69 5.81
C SER A 59 -14.20 -1.98 6.41
N THR A 60 -14.15 -2.16 7.72
CA THR A 60 -12.91 -2.56 8.41
C THR A 60 -12.28 -3.76 7.72
N SER A 61 -10.97 -3.64 7.48
CA SER A 61 -10.18 -4.73 6.95
C SER A 61 -10.34 -5.99 7.81
N PRO A 62 -10.35 -7.20 7.23
CA PRO A 62 -10.31 -8.42 8.01
C PRO A 62 -9.16 -8.36 9.01
N GLU A 63 -9.37 -8.92 10.19
CA GLU A 63 -8.34 -8.98 11.23
C GLU A 63 -7.01 -9.41 10.62
N GLN A 64 -6.02 -8.56 10.77
CA GLN A 64 -4.68 -8.82 10.26
C GLN A 64 -4.08 -9.99 11.04
N GLN A 65 -3.96 -11.12 10.39
CA GLN A 65 -3.07 -12.17 10.88
C GLN A 65 -1.64 -11.72 10.61
N TRP A 66 -0.90 -11.48 11.68
CA TRP A 66 0.52 -11.18 11.58
C TRP A 66 1.26 -12.39 11.02
N PRO A 67 2.12 -12.22 10.00
CA PRO A 67 2.99 -13.31 9.52
C PRO A 67 3.93 -13.82 10.61
N GLU A 68 4.51 -15.00 10.42
CA GLU A 68 5.52 -15.56 11.34
C GLU A 68 6.68 -14.60 11.59
N ASN A 69 7.12 -13.88 10.54
CA ASN A 69 7.98 -12.71 10.71
C ASN A 69 7.11 -11.46 10.77
N GLU A 70 7.05 -10.82 11.92
CA GLU A 70 6.20 -9.66 12.23
C GLU A 70 6.43 -8.43 11.34
N TYR A 71 7.51 -8.39 10.55
CA TYR A 71 7.82 -7.31 9.62
C TYR A 71 7.53 -7.67 8.16
N ASP A 72 7.16 -8.90 7.87
CA ASP A 72 6.79 -9.31 6.52
C ASP A 72 5.41 -8.82 6.14
N PHE A 73 5.18 -8.68 4.83
CA PHE A 73 3.89 -8.31 4.26
C PHE A 73 3.26 -9.50 3.54
N SER A 74 1.94 -9.46 3.41
CA SER A 74 1.19 -10.35 2.52
C SER A 74 0.05 -9.57 1.88
N PHE A 75 -0.07 -9.63 0.57
CA PHE A 75 -1.10 -8.94 -0.21
C PHE A 75 -1.99 -9.89 -1.00
N SER A 76 -1.59 -11.15 -1.18
CA SER A 76 -2.38 -12.13 -1.94
C SER A 76 -3.73 -12.42 -1.31
N GLY A 77 -3.82 -12.44 0.02
CA GLY A 77 -5.08 -12.61 0.74
C GLY A 77 -6.07 -11.47 0.47
N LEU A 78 -5.58 -10.23 0.44
CA LEU A 78 -6.40 -9.05 0.13
C LEU A 78 -6.93 -9.09 -1.31
N LYS A 79 -6.07 -9.45 -2.26
CA LYS A 79 -6.45 -9.67 -3.64
C LYS A 79 -7.53 -10.75 -3.76
N SER A 80 -7.32 -11.90 -3.14
CA SER A 80 -8.27 -13.02 -3.18
C SER A 80 -9.62 -12.65 -2.57
N ALA A 81 -9.64 -11.88 -1.49
CA ALA A 81 -10.87 -11.37 -0.89
C ALA A 81 -11.68 -10.51 -1.87
N VAL A 82 -11.01 -9.62 -2.62
CA VAL A 82 -11.67 -8.82 -3.66
C VAL A 82 -12.22 -9.70 -4.77
N LEU A 83 -11.43 -10.63 -5.29
CA LEU A 83 -11.87 -11.53 -6.37
C LEU A 83 -13.06 -12.39 -5.95
N ASN A 84 -13.05 -12.91 -4.72
CA ASN A 84 -14.17 -13.66 -4.18
C ASN A 84 -15.44 -12.80 -4.03
N TYR A 85 -15.29 -11.56 -3.57
CA TYR A 85 -16.41 -10.61 -3.51
C TYR A 85 -17.00 -10.33 -4.89
N LEU A 86 -16.16 -10.07 -5.90
CA LEU A 86 -16.60 -9.83 -7.28
C LEU A 86 -17.33 -11.04 -7.87
N ASN A 87 -16.80 -12.24 -7.66
CA ASN A 87 -17.43 -13.48 -8.10
C ASN A 87 -18.79 -13.68 -7.41
N GLY A 88 -18.89 -13.40 -6.12
CA GLY A 88 -20.15 -13.48 -5.37
C GLY A 88 -21.21 -12.51 -5.92
N CYS A 89 -20.84 -11.27 -6.24
CA CYS A 89 -21.73 -10.30 -6.87
C CYS A 89 -22.19 -10.76 -8.25
N GLN A 90 -21.29 -11.27 -9.06
CA GLN A 90 -21.61 -11.80 -10.38
C GLN A 90 -22.61 -12.96 -10.32
N MET A 91 -22.41 -13.88 -9.39
CA MET A 91 -23.32 -15.03 -9.20
C MET A 91 -24.73 -14.62 -8.76
N LYS A 92 -24.85 -13.52 -8.00
CA LYS A 92 -26.12 -12.98 -7.51
C LYS A 92 -26.76 -11.98 -8.49
N GLY A 93 -26.06 -11.61 -9.58
CA GLY A 93 -26.50 -10.56 -10.50
C GLY A 93 -26.49 -9.16 -9.88
N GLU A 94 -25.70 -8.95 -8.83
CA GLU A 94 -25.53 -7.65 -8.19
C GLU A 94 -24.50 -6.82 -8.93
N GLU A 95 -24.79 -5.52 -9.10
CA GLU A 95 -23.83 -4.57 -9.63
C GLU A 95 -22.78 -4.20 -8.56
N ILE A 96 -21.54 -3.98 -8.99
CA ILE A 96 -20.47 -3.51 -8.12
C ILE A 96 -20.29 -2.00 -8.29
N ASN A 97 -20.01 -1.31 -7.18
CA ASN A 97 -19.48 0.04 -7.23
C ASN A 97 -17.96 -0.03 -7.31
N GLN A 98 -17.41 0.26 -8.49
CA GLN A 98 -15.98 0.18 -8.76
C GLN A 98 -15.14 1.05 -7.81
N ALA A 99 -15.61 2.26 -7.51
CA ALA A 99 -14.92 3.19 -6.60
C ALA A 99 -14.89 2.66 -5.16
N ASP A 100 -15.99 2.08 -4.69
CA ASP A 100 -16.06 1.52 -3.33
C ASP A 100 -15.15 0.30 -3.17
N VAL A 101 -15.09 -0.58 -4.17
CA VAL A 101 -14.17 -1.74 -4.18
C VAL A 101 -12.72 -1.27 -4.21
N ALA A 102 -12.39 -0.31 -5.07
CA ALA A 102 -11.06 0.28 -5.16
C ALA A 102 -10.62 0.90 -3.83
N ALA A 103 -11.49 1.69 -3.19
CA ALA A 103 -11.20 2.33 -1.91
C ALA A 103 -11.02 1.31 -0.78
N SER A 104 -11.84 0.28 -0.72
CA SER A 104 -11.72 -0.79 0.28
C SER A 104 -10.42 -1.56 0.14
N PHE A 105 -10.04 -1.92 -1.07
CA PHE A 105 -8.78 -2.60 -1.36
C PHE A 105 -7.57 -1.71 -1.01
N GLN A 106 -7.58 -0.47 -1.47
CA GLN A 106 -6.51 0.48 -1.19
C GLN A 106 -6.32 0.70 0.32
N LYS A 107 -7.42 0.90 1.05
CA LYS A 107 -7.36 1.04 2.51
C LYS A 107 -6.73 -0.17 3.17
N ALA A 108 -7.09 -1.38 2.78
CA ALA A 108 -6.53 -2.62 3.32
C ALA A 108 -5.01 -2.71 3.07
N VAL A 109 -4.55 -2.39 1.87
CA VAL A 109 -3.11 -2.37 1.54
C VAL A 109 -2.37 -1.30 2.36
N VAL A 110 -2.93 -0.10 2.44
CA VAL A 110 -2.35 1.00 3.22
C VAL A 110 -2.24 0.63 4.70
N ASP A 111 -3.28 0.03 5.28
CA ASP A 111 -3.28 -0.39 6.68
C ASP A 111 -2.18 -1.43 6.95
N VAL A 112 -1.97 -2.40 6.07
CA VAL A 112 -0.86 -3.37 6.18
C VAL A 112 0.50 -2.67 6.15
N LEU A 113 0.72 -1.83 5.15
CA LEU A 113 2.00 -1.13 4.98
C LEU A 113 2.32 -0.22 6.16
N VAL A 114 1.35 0.55 6.63
CA VAL A 114 1.53 1.49 7.74
C VAL A 114 1.75 0.75 9.04
N SER A 115 0.91 -0.22 9.38
CA SER A 115 1.00 -0.93 10.66
C SER A 115 2.32 -1.71 10.81
N HIS A 116 2.73 -2.44 9.79
CA HIS A 116 4.00 -3.20 9.82
C HIS A 116 5.22 -2.29 9.85
N SER A 117 5.21 -1.21 9.07
CA SER A 117 6.31 -0.24 9.04
C SER A 117 6.48 0.47 10.38
N LEU A 118 5.39 0.94 10.98
CA LEU A 118 5.46 1.63 12.28
C LEU A 118 5.79 0.68 13.44
N HIS A 119 5.36 -0.57 13.35
CA HIS A 119 5.78 -1.59 14.30
C HIS A 119 7.31 -1.78 14.28
N ALA A 120 7.90 -1.85 13.09
CA ALA A 120 9.35 -1.92 12.94
C ALA A 120 10.06 -0.66 13.43
N VAL A 121 9.57 0.52 13.08
CA VAL A 121 10.14 1.80 13.56
C VAL A 121 10.22 1.84 15.08
N LYS A 122 9.14 1.42 15.75
CA LYS A 122 9.09 1.34 17.22
C LYS A 122 10.07 0.30 17.78
N ALA A 123 10.08 -0.90 17.20
CA ALA A 123 10.93 -2.00 17.68
C ALA A 123 12.42 -1.70 17.53
N TYR A 124 12.82 -1.00 16.47
CA TYR A 124 14.21 -0.58 16.26
C TYR A 124 14.57 0.76 16.90
N GLY A 125 13.64 1.42 17.59
CA GLY A 125 13.88 2.69 18.26
C GLY A 125 14.25 3.83 17.33
N LEU A 126 13.71 3.83 16.10
CA LEU A 126 14.01 4.82 15.08
C LEU A 126 13.04 6.01 15.14
N ASN A 127 13.46 7.15 14.62
CA ASN A 127 12.65 8.38 14.57
C ASN A 127 12.53 8.97 13.16
N LYS A 128 12.98 8.24 12.15
CA LYS A 128 12.90 8.64 10.72
C LYS A 128 12.36 7.48 9.90
N PHE A 129 11.48 7.80 8.96
CA PHE A 129 10.90 6.83 8.05
C PHE A 129 10.76 7.43 6.65
N ALA A 130 11.10 6.67 5.64
CA ALA A 130 10.99 7.10 4.23
C ALA A 130 10.33 6.01 3.40
N ILE A 131 9.54 6.41 2.42
CA ILE A 131 9.00 5.52 1.39
C ILE A 131 9.62 5.83 0.04
N ALA A 132 9.77 4.81 -0.79
CA ALA A 132 10.32 4.93 -2.13
C ALA A 132 9.68 3.93 -3.09
N GLY A 133 9.88 4.13 -4.39
CA GLY A 133 9.32 3.28 -5.44
C GLY A 133 7.93 3.69 -5.90
N GLY A 134 7.31 2.89 -6.77
CA GLY A 134 6.03 3.23 -7.41
C GLY A 134 4.87 3.41 -6.43
N VAL A 135 4.80 2.59 -5.39
CA VAL A 135 3.74 2.69 -4.36
C VAL A 135 3.87 3.96 -3.52
N ALA A 136 5.07 4.55 -3.42
CA ALA A 136 5.28 5.83 -2.74
C ALA A 136 4.53 7.00 -3.37
N SER A 137 4.09 6.89 -4.62
CA SER A 137 3.25 7.90 -5.28
C SER A 137 1.77 7.82 -4.91
N ASN A 138 1.34 6.78 -4.20
CA ASN A 138 -0.04 6.63 -3.77
C ASN A 138 -0.40 7.70 -2.73
N SER A 139 -1.44 8.49 -3.01
CA SER A 139 -1.84 9.63 -2.18
C SER A 139 -2.38 9.20 -0.81
N SER A 140 -3.12 8.11 -0.76
CA SER A 140 -3.68 7.56 0.47
C SER A 140 -2.58 7.02 1.40
N LEU A 141 -1.59 6.33 0.83
CA LEU A 141 -0.44 5.84 1.59
C LEU A 141 0.37 6.98 2.19
N ARG A 142 0.67 8.01 1.40
CA ARG A 142 1.40 9.20 1.89
C ARG A 142 0.64 9.90 3.01
N ALA A 143 -0.66 10.14 2.83
CA ALA A 143 -1.49 10.78 3.83
C ALA A 143 -1.53 9.99 5.15
N ALA A 144 -1.67 8.66 5.06
CA ALA A 144 -1.68 7.78 6.23
C ALA A 144 -0.34 7.80 6.99
N PHE A 145 0.79 7.76 6.30
CA PHE A 145 2.09 7.87 6.94
C PHE A 145 2.36 9.25 7.53
N GLU A 146 1.97 10.32 6.85
CA GLU A 146 2.08 11.69 7.39
C GLU A 146 1.32 11.83 8.71
N GLU A 147 0.08 11.35 8.76
CA GLU A 147 -0.76 11.40 9.96
C GLU A 147 -0.16 10.55 11.09
N GLU A 148 0.15 9.30 10.83
CA GLU A 148 0.61 8.36 11.86
C GLU A 148 2.04 8.65 12.34
N CYS A 149 2.94 9.07 11.47
CA CYS A 149 4.27 9.52 11.85
C CYS A 149 4.22 10.84 12.64
N GLY A 150 3.34 11.75 12.27
CA GLY A 150 3.12 13.00 12.99
C GLY A 150 2.66 12.78 14.44
N LYS A 151 1.77 11.84 14.69
CA LYS A 151 1.31 11.46 16.03
C LYS A 151 2.42 10.89 16.91
N ARG A 152 3.47 10.32 16.32
CA ARG A 152 4.57 9.60 17.00
C ARG A 152 5.89 10.36 17.00
N ASN A 153 5.92 11.61 16.52
CA ASN A 153 7.13 12.40 16.34
C ASN A 153 8.21 11.69 15.47
N ILE A 154 7.76 10.98 14.44
CA ILE A 154 8.61 10.35 13.43
C ILE A 154 8.70 11.29 12.24
N ALA A 155 9.91 11.63 11.82
CA ALA A 155 10.13 12.39 10.59
C ALA A 155 9.85 11.50 9.37
N PHE A 156 8.91 11.91 8.54
CA PHE A 156 8.48 11.16 7.36
C PHE A 156 8.97 11.82 6.07
N TYR A 157 9.55 11.02 5.20
CA TYR A 157 10.07 11.45 3.90
C TYR A 157 9.46 10.61 2.77
N HIS A 158 9.12 11.26 1.68
CA HIS A 158 8.68 10.62 0.44
C HIS A 158 9.24 11.38 -0.76
N PRO A 159 9.44 10.70 -1.92
CA PRO A 159 9.85 11.39 -3.13
C PRO A 159 8.80 12.42 -3.50
N SER A 160 9.22 13.66 -3.72
CA SER A 160 8.38 14.64 -4.40
C SER A 160 8.20 14.18 -5.85
N PRO A 161 7.05 14.44 -6.50
CA PRO A 161 6.97 14.38 -7.95
C PRO A 161 7.94 15.42 -8.50
N ILE A 162 9.16 15.00 -8.78
CA ILE A 162 10.19 15.88 -9.29
C ILE A 162 9.89 16.16 -10.74
N SER A 163 9.45 17.36 -11.06
CA SER A 163 9.90 18.00 -12.28
C SER A 163 11.39 18.28 -12.07
N VAL A 164 12.24 17.34 -12.48
CA VAL A 164 13.69 17.59 -12.56
C VAL A 164 13.86 18.65 -13.64
N PRO A 165 14.31 19.88 -13.33
CA PRO A 165 14.77 20.75 -14.37
C PRO A 165 15.97 20.05 -14.99
N ILE A 166 15.80 19.60 -16.23
CA ILE A 166 16.94 19.13 -17.03
C ILE A 166 17.81 20.36 -17.24
N MET A 167 18.85 20.48 -16.41
CA MET A 167 19.91 21.41 -16.70
C MET A 167 20.64 20.85 -17.93
N ARG A 168 20.28 21.34 -19.11
CA ARG A 168 21.13 21.20 -20.28
C ARG A 168 22.36 22.08 -20.10
N ARG A 169 23.50 21.42 -20.04
CA ARG A 169 24.77 22.12 -20.32
C ARG A 169 24.89 22.37 -21.82
#